data_753a67e28e81c2aaa61ccd281794ebec
#
_entry.id   753a67e28e81c2aaa61ccd281794ebec
#
_cell.length_a   1.000
_cell.length_b   1.000
_cell.length_c   1.000
_cell.angle_alpha   90.00
_cell.angle_beta   90.00
_cell.angle_gamma   90.00
#
_symmetry.space_group_name_H-M   'P 1'
#
loop_
_entity.id
_entity.type
_entity.pdbx_description
1 polymer ?
#
loop_
_entity_poly.entity_id
_entity_poly.type
_entity_poly.pdbx_seq_one_letter_code
_entity_poly.pdbx_strand_id
1 'polypeptide(L)'
;MELNINLECFLKHPFHFYFDKQIRYEIIKKVKDKSKFDNRTLNEFLVGKTKHGLRFVNHKTLTKLLKASNLKPKDIEPHILYIKRGWSNKELKIKLPIKASPELSLLVAKTMGDGSILSDFRFGYTNNNYGLIKEVINYVNKAIGKTKPYIEFRNEKNDCYEIKFPSVVGYILALAGAPKGYKILNKFDIPLWIKNGDKAVKSMFIRGIFDDEACVNQSKSSRRIIFAMGKLKKYKNSLKKFLNSIRSLLMEFNINSSTINIQEFYKDRVMLRFTIYRKINFDNFIKYIRLSHLEKRNKLNKISKSYKDIHETKNTIFDIVKNSRESLKISKIAKITGIKYDAIEYNLLNLYNEGNINRTKIKNYWVWFAK
;
A
#
# COMPACT_ATOMS: atom_id res chain seq x y z
N MET A 1 1.65 17.72 -8.53
CA MET A 1 0.35 18.24 -8.01
C MET A 1 0.24 17.74 -6.59
N GLU A 2 0.22 18.64 -5.64
CA GLU A 2 0.07 18.29 -4.21
C GLU A 2 -1.37 17.90 -3.91
N LEU A 3 -1.55 16.86 -3.09
CA LEU A 3 -2.86 16.49 -2.58
C LEU A 3 -3.28 17.50 -1.51
N ASN A 4 -4.46 18.10 -1.68
CA ASN A 4 -5.06 19.01 -0.72
C ASN A 4 -6.58 18.78 -0.66
N ILE A 5 -7.04 18.05 0.36
CA ILE A 5 -8.45 17.78 0.60
C ILE A 5 -8.93 18.76 1.66
N ASN A 6 -9.57 19.84 1.22
CA ASN A 6 -10.05 20.95 2.02
C ASN A 6 -11.58 20.92 2.19
N LEU A 7 -12.15 21.88 2.92
CA LEU A 7 -13.58 21.97 3.19
C LEU A 7 -14.41 22.03 1.90
N GLU A 8 -13.93 22.70 0.84
CA GLU A 8 -14.67 22.83 -0.42
C GLU A 8 -15.00 21.47 -1.06
N CYS A 9 -14.12 20.47 -0.87
CA CYS A 9 -14.36 19.12 -1.35
C CYS A 9 -15.63 18.48 -0.76
N PHE A 10 -16.02 18.90 0.43
CA PHE A 10 -17.18 18.34 1.15
C PHE A 10 -18.47 19.12 0.92
N LEU A 11 -18.40 20.41 0.57
CA LEU A 11 -19.59 21.27 0.44
C LEU A 11 -20.53 20.88 -0.71
N LYS A 12 -20.05 20.08 -1.67
CA LYS A 12 -20.84 19.58 -2.82
C LYS A 12 -21.62 18.30 -2.51
N HIS A 13 -21.47 17.73 -1.32
CA HIS A 13 -22.01 16.44 -0.94
C HIS A 13 -22.75 16.51 0.39
N PRO A 14 -23.64 15.56 0.73
CA PRO A 14 -24.49 15.61 1.92
C PRO A 14 -23.71 15.36 3.22
N PHE A 15 -22.73 16.20 3.50
CA PHE A 15 -21.98 16.19 4.75
C PHE A 15 -22.57 17.17 5.74
N HIS A 16 -22.34 16.90 7.02
CA HIS A 16 -22.72 17.71 8.16
C HIS A 16 -21.46 18.01 8.97
N PHE A 17 -21.36 19.23 9.47
CA PHE A 17 -20.17 19.77 10.11
C PHE A 17 -20.49 20.24 11.52
N TYR A 18 -19.57 20.02 12.42
CA TYR A 18 -19.60 20.59 13.76
C TYR A 18 -18.36 21.42 14.00
N PHE A 19 -18.55 22.64 14.44
CA PHE A 19 -17.51 23.64 14.64
C PHE A 19 -17.29 23.93 16.13
N ASP A 20 -16.12 24.50 16.44
CA ASP A 20 -15.90 25.06 17.77
C ASP A 20 -16.87 26.25 18.07
N LYS A 21 -16.94 26.63 19.34
CA LYS A 21 -17.87 27.65 19.80
C LYS A 21 -17.53 29.02 19.19
N GLN A 22 -16.24 29.36 19.13
CA GLN A 22 -15.79 30.70 18.73
C GLN A 22 -16.21 31.00 17.28
N ILE A 23 -15.93 30.14 16.33
CA ILE A 23 -16.28 30.39 14.92
C ILE A 23 -17.77 30.39 14.68
N ARG A 24 -18.58 29.63 15.46
CA ARG A 24 -20.03 29.65 15.34
C ARG A 24 -20.59 31.05 15.68
N TYR A 25 -20.12 31.67 16.75
CA TYR A 25 -20.48 33.03 17.11
C TYR A 25 -20.02 34.04 16.06
N GLU A 26 -18.81 33.90 15.55
CA GLU A 26 -18.24 34.79 14.53
C GLU A 26 -19.07 34.75 13.24
N ILE A 27 -19.41 33.56 12.75
CA ILE A 27 -20.25 33.39 11.57
C ILE A 27 -21.57 34.12 11.75
N ILE A 28 -22.29 33.91 12.86
CA ILE A 28 -23.60 34.52 13.12
C ILE A 28 -23.50 36.04 13.30
N LYS A 29 -22.43 36.55 13.93
CA LYS A 29 -22.16 37.99 14.05
C LYS A 29 -22.00 38.68 12.71
N LYS A 30 -21.33 37.99 11.75
CA LYS A 30 -21.08 38.48 10.39
C LYS A 30 -22.26 38.32 9.44
N VAL A 31 -23.29 37.53 9.77
CA VAL A 31 -24.49 37.39 8.92
C VAL A 31 -25.24 38.70 8.89
N LYS A 32 -25.22 39.38 7.73
CA LYS A 32 -25.82 40.69 7.51
C LYS A 32 -27.34 40.67 7.55
N ASP A 33 -27.96 39.65 6.95
CA ASP A 33 -29.41 39.51 6.86
C ASP A 33 -29.83 38.17 7.47
N LYS A 34 -30.26 38.22 8.72
CA LYS A 34 -30.71 37.06 9.49
C LYS A 34 -32.09 36.57 9.10
N SER A 35 -32.89 37.40 8.43
CA SER A 35 -34.24 37.04 8.00
C SER A 35 -34.29 35.90 6.97
N LYS A 36 -33.16 35.67 6.29
CA LYS A 36 -32.97 34.54 5.34
C LYS A 36 -32.81 33.16 6.00
N PHE A 37 -32.80 33.13 7.32
CA PHE A 37 -32.62 31.88 8.07
C PHE A 37 -33.76 31.75 9.11
N ASP A 38 -34.24 30.54 9.27
CA ASP A 38 -35.11 30.20 10.37
C ASP A 38 -34.39 30.40 11.72
N ASN A 39 -35.04 31.06 12.67
CA ASN A 39 -34.50 31.34 14.00
C ASN A 39 -34.05 30.06 14.73
N ARG A 40 -34.75 28.94 14.53
CA ARG A 40 -34.38 27.65 15.09
C ARG A 40 -33.04 27.18 14.54
N THR A 41 -32.82 27.29 13.22
CA THR A 41 -31.56 26.92 12.56
C THR A 41 -30.39 27.74 13.10
N LEU A 42 -30.53 29.04 13.27
CA LEU A 42 -29.48 29.90 13.82
C LEU A 42 -29.19 29.57 15.29
N ASN A 43 -30.23 29.36 16.09
CA ASN A 43 -30.09 29.01 17.51
C ASN A 43 -29.44 27.61 17.67
N GLU A 44 -29.86 26.61 16.91
CA GLU A 44 -29.25 25.28 16.95
C GLU A 44 -27.77 25.32 16.53
N PHE A 45 -27.41 26.13 15.54
CA PHE A 45 -26.04 26.35 15.15
C PHE A 45 -25.20 27.01 16.26
N LEU A 46 -25.73 28.05 16.91
CA LEU A 46 -25.05 28.74 18.02
C LEU A 46 -24.87 27.86 19.24
N VAL A 47 -25.90 27.17 19.67
CA VAL A 47 -25.86 26.29 20.86
C VAL A 47 -24.88 25.16 20.67
N GLY A 48 -24.88 24.52 19.50
CA GLY A 48 -23.93 23.50 19.08
C GLY A 48 -24.01 22.19 19.83
N LYS A 49 -24.41 22.15 21.10
CA LYS A 49 -24.59 20.93 21.89
C LYS A 49 -25.86 21.04 22.72
N THR A 50 -26.67 20.00 22.73
CA THR A 50 -27.87 19.86 23.56
C THR A 50 -27.79 18.59 24.39
N LYS A 51 -28.78 18.34 25.26
CA LYS A 51 -28.90 17.05 25.99
C LYS A 51 -28.96 15.84 25.07
N HIS A 52 -29.33 16.01 23.81
CA HIS A 52 -29.39 14.95 22.78
C HIS A 52 -28.13 14.83 21.94
N GLY A 53 -27.03 15.56 22.25
CA GLY A 53 -25.72 15.46 21.56
C GLY A 53 -25.35 16.70 20.75
N LEU A 54 -24.34 16.52 19.88
CA LEU A 54 -23.80 17.59 19.03
C LEU A 54 -24.81 17.99 17.93
N ARG A 55 -24.95 19.29 17.70
CA ARG A 55 -25.77 19.87 16.62
C ARG A 55 -24.89 20.16 15.40
N PHE A 56 -25.08 19.38 14.37
CA PHE A 56 -24.34 19.50 13.10
C PHE A 56 -25.13 20.40 12.13
N VAL A 57 -24.39 21.25 11.41
CA VAL A 57 -24.92 22.00 10.27
C VAL A 57 -24.71 21.21 8.97
N ASN A 58 -25.74 21.11 8.15
CA ASN A 58 -25.62 20.45 6.86
C ASN A 58 -24.91 21.37 5.83
N HIS A 59 -24.35 20.75 4.77
CA HIS A 59 -23.58 21.46 3.74
C HIS A 59 -24.35 22.59 3.07
N LYS A 60 -25.67 22.44 2.80
CA LYS A 60 -26.51 23.48 2.17
C LYS A 60 -26.66 24.71 3.09
N THR A 61 -26.99 24.48 4.35
CA THR A 61 -27.10 25.55 5.35
C THR A 61 -25.75 26.23 5.58
N LEU A 62 -24.67 25.46 5.68
CA LEU A 62 -23.32 26.01 5.81
C LEU A 62 -22.96 26.90 4.62
N THR A 63 -23.21 26.46 3.39
CA THR A 63 -22.96 27.27 2.18
C THR A 63 -23.75 28.59 2.20
N LYS A 64 -25.01 28.57 2.66
CA LYS A 64 -25.82 29.79 2.83
C LYS A 64 -25.24 30.73 3.91
N LEU A 65 -24.83 30.18 5.06
CA LEU A 65 -24.19 30.95 6.14
C LEU A 65 -22.91 31.61 5.69
N LEU A 66 -22.03 30.89 4.95
CA LEU A 66 -20.79 31.43 4.41
C LEU A 66 -21.04 32.60 3.44
N LYS A 67 -22.00 32.44 2.53
CA LYS A 67 -22.41 33.56 1.63
C LYS A 67 -22.93 34.77 2.39
N ALA A 68 -23.80 34.57 3.39
CA ALA A 68 -24.41 35.65 4.15
C ALA A 68 -23.43 36.36 5.09
N SER A 69 -22.38 35.67 5.57
CA SER A 69 -21.32 36.22 6.42
C SER A 69 -20.11 36.74 5.65
N ASN A 70 -20.08 36.55 4.32
CA ASN A 70 -18.94 36.87 3.47
C ASN A 70 -17.64 36.18 3.90
N LEU A 71 -17.72 34.98 4.50
CA LEU A 71 -16.59 34.15 4.89
C LEU A 71 -16.28 33.13 3.80
N LYS A 72 -15.00 32.90 3.60
CA LYS A 72 -14.55 31.85 2.67
C LYS A 72 -14.40 30.52 3.40
N PRO A 73 -14.57 29.37 2.73
CA PRO A 73 -14.37 28.04 3.34
C PRO A 73 -13.05 27.91 4.10
N LYS A 74 -11.95 28.44 3.56
CA LYS A 74 -10.61 28.42 4.17
C LYS A 74 -10.54 29.10 5.54
N ASP A 75 -11.39 30.11 5.77
CA ASP A 75 -11.37 30.91 7.00
C ASP A 75 -11.97 30.11 8.19
N ILE A 76 -12.88 29.20 7.90
CA ILE A 76 -13.59 28.39 8.92
C ILE A 76 -13.08 26.94 9.00
N GLU A 77 -12.32 26.49 8.03
CA GLU A 77 -11.81 25.12 7.93
C GLU A 77 -11.04 24.66 9.19
N PRO A 78 -10.13 25.46 9.79
CA PRO A 78 -9.40 25.07 10.99
C PRO A 78 -10.27 24.82 12.22
N HIS A 79 -11.51 25.36 12.20
CA HIS A 79 -12.47 25.32 13.30
C HIS A 79 -13.44 24.14 13.21
N ILE A 80 -13.32 23.29 12.19
CA ILE A 80 -14.11 22.07 12.05
C ILE A 80 -13.58 21.00 13.01
N LEU A 81 -14.43 20.60 13.95
CA LEU A 81 -14.08 19.56 14.92
C LEU A 81 -14.51 18.17 14.45
N TYR A 82 -15.70 18.06 13.85
CA TYR A 82 -16.26 16.80 13.40
C TYR A 82 -16.98 16.94 12.07
N ILE A 83 -16.91 15.87 11.27
CA ILE A 83 -17.69 15.69 10.03
C ILE A 83 -18.43 14.37 10.10
N LYS A 84 -19.68 14.34 9.61
CA LYS A 84 -20.44 13.12 9.35
C LYS A 84 -21.18 13.21 8.03
N ARG A 85 -21.59 12.08 7.47
CA ARG A 85 -22.37 12.04 6.24
C ARG A 85 -23.81 11.70 6.52
N GLY A 86 -24.73 12.55 6.03
CA GLY A 86 -26.17 12.36 6.18
C GLY A 86 -26.59 12.26 7.66
N TRP A 87 -27.60 11.46 7.91
CA TRP A 87 -28.15 11.21 9.27
C TRP A 87 -27.34 10.17 10.06
N SER A 88 -26.18 9.75 9.57
CA SER A 88 -25.32 8.82 10.30
C SER A 88 -24.96 9.36 11.69
N ASN A 89 -25.02 8.49 12.70
CA ASN A 89 -24.51 8.80 14.04
C ASN A 89 -22.98 8.59 14.14
N LYS A 90 -22.33 8.23 13.04
CA LYS A 90 -20.88 7.97 12.97
C LYS A 90 -20.16 9.22 12.49
N GLU A 91 -19.56 9.91 13.42
CA GLU A 91 -18.78 11.12 13.21
C GLU A 91 -17.28 10.82 13.13
N LEU A 92 -16.56 11.65 12.41
CA LEU A 92 -15.12 11.64 12.32
C LEU A 92 -14.57 12.93 12.93
N LYS A 93 -13.73 12.83 13.95
CA LYS A 93 -12.95 13.97 14.43
C LYS A 93 -11.83 14.24 13.45
N ILE A 94 -11.85 15.38 12.78
CA ILE A 94 -10.97 15.68 11.64
C ILE A 94 -10.19 16.97 11.86
N LYS A 95 -9.05 17.08 11.17
CA LYS A 95 -8.35 18.36 10.94
C LYS A 95 -8.18 18.54 9.44
N LEU A 96 -8.72 19.61 8.92
CA LEU A 96 -8.56 20.01 7.52
C LEU A 96 -7.51 21.13 7.39
N PRO A 97 -6.84 21.26 6.25
CA PRO A 97 -6.91 20.36 5.10
C PRO A 97 -6.12 19.07 5.34
N ILE A 98 -6.56 17.96 4.69
CA ILE A 98 -5.77 16.71 4.64
C ILE A 98 -4.77 16.84 3.50
N LYS A 99 -3.51 16.68 3.83
CA LYS A 99 -2.39 16.72 2.89
C LYS A 99 -1.84 15.34 2.56
N ALA A 100 -1.02 15.26 1.52
CA ALA A 100 -0.24 14.08 1.21
C ALA A 100 0.59 13.65 2.43
N SER A 101 0.55 12.36 2.76
CA SER A 101 1.37 11.79 3.83
C SER A 101 1.68 10.30 3.55
N PRO A 102 2.75 9.77 4.15
CA PRO A 102 3.06 8.35 4.04
C PRO A 102 1.91 7.45 4.52
N GLU A 103 1.23 7.82 5.60
CA GLU A 103 0.11 7.06 6.16
C GLU A 103 -1.10 7.03 5.21
N LEU A 104 -1.44 8.17 4.60
CA LEU A 104 -2.51 8.25 3.61
C LEU A 104 -2.18 7.43 2.36
N SER A 105 -0.92 7.44 1.95
CA SER A 105 -0.41 6.66 0.82
C SER A 105 -0.58 5.15 1.06
N LEU A 106 -0.26 4.67 2.26
CA LEU A 106 -0.50 3.28 2.64
C LEU A 106 -2.00 2.94 2.62
N LEU A 107 -2.86 3.81 3.14
CA LEU A 107 -4.32 3.58 3.13
C LEU A 107 -4.88 3.49 1.70
N VAL A 108 -4.40 4.32 0.78
CA VAL A 108 -4.74 4.22 -0.65
C VAL A 108 -4.30 2.87 -1.20
N ALA A 109 -3.08 2.43 -0.89
CA ALA A 109 -2.56 1.12 -1.30
C ALA A 109 -3.40 -0.04 -0.73
N LYS A 110 -3.73 0.00 0.57
CA LYS A 110 -4.62 -0.96 1.24
C LYS A 110 -6.00 -1.03 0.59
N THR A 111 -6.54 0.12 0.16
CA THR A 111 -7.81 0.16 -0.59
C THR A 111 -7.69 -0.49 -1.96
N MET A 112 -6.53 -0.37 -2.62
CA MET A 112 -6.25 -1.03 -3.90
C MET A 112 -6.01 -2.54 -3.76
N GLY A 113 -5.49 -2.99 -2.61
CA GLY A 113 -5.32 -4.40 -2.23
C GLY A 113 -6.61 -5.00 -1.66
N ASP A 114 -6.61 -5.38 -0.40
CA ASP A 114 -7.72 -6.08 0.30
C ASP A 114 -8.87 -5.18 0.74
N GLY A 115 -8.71 -3.84 0.66
CA GLY A 115 -9.75 -2.88 1.00
C GLY A 115 -10.79 -2.66 -0.11
N SER A 116 -11.88 -1.97 0.22
CA SER A 116 -12.93 -1.59 -0.72
C SER A 116 -13.61 -0.29 -0.29
N ILE A 117 -14.05 0.52 -1.27
CA ILE A 117 -14.93 1.66 -1.04
C ILE A 117 -16.24 1.37 -1.77
N LEU A 118 -17.32 1.26 -1.02
CA LEU A 118 -18.64 0.98 -1.57
C LEU A 118 -19.23 2.21 -2.29
N SER A 119 -20.36 2.04 -2.99
CA SER A 119 -21.07 3.12 -3.71
C SER A 119 -21.44 4.28 -2.80
N ASP A 120 -21.76 4.01 -1.55
CA ASP A 120 -22.08 4.98 -0.49
C ASP A 120 -20.86 5.51 0.29
N PHE A 121 -19.65 5.24 -0.22
CA PHE A 121 -18.36 5.60 0.37
C PHE A 121 -18.02 4.92 1.70
N ARG A 122 -18.71 3.89 2.15
CA ARG A 122 -18.22 3.08 3.28
C ARG A 122 -16.89 2.42 2.87
N PHE A 123 -15.86 2.62 3.68
CA PHE A 123 -14.56 1.96 3.49
C PHE A 123 -14.52 0.69 4.32
N GLY A 124 -14.24 -0.43 3.70
CA GLY A 124 -14.03 -1.71 4.33
C GLY A 124 -12.62 -2.23 4.08
N TYR A 125 -12.08 -2.99 5.03
CA TYR A 125 -10.82 -3.71 4.88
C TYR A 125 -10.96 -5.09 5.51
N THR A 126 -10.54 -6.12 4.78
CA THR A 126 -10.65 -7.52 5.19
C THR A 126 -9.30 -8.19 5.05
N ASN A 127 -8.82 -8.85 6.11
CA ASN A 127 -7.55 -9.59 6.06
C ASN A 127 -7.54 -10.67 7.14
N ASN A 128 -6.84 -11.78 6.90
CA ASN A 128 -6.64 -12.84 7.90
C ASN A 128 -5.58 -12.45 8.95
N ASN A 129 -4.73 -11.46 8.68
CA ASN A 129 -3.72 -10.97 9.60
C ASN A 129 -4.27 -9.81 10.44
N TYR A 130 -4.59 -10.08 11.70
CA TYR A 130 -5.12 -9.05 12.61
C TYR A 130 -4.15 -7.88 12.85
N GLY A 131 -2.84 -8.09 12.68
CA GLY A 131 -1.83 -7.03 12.75
C GLY A 131 -2.05 -5.96 11.66
N LEU A 132 -2.43 -6.37 10.45
CA LEU A 132 -2.75 -5.45 9.35
C LEU A 132 -4.08 -4.72 9.58
N ILE A 133 -5.06 -5.35 10.23
CA ILE A 133 -6.30 -4.69 10.66
C ILE A 133 -6.01 -3.55 11.62
N LYS A 134 -5.22 -3.81 12.68
CA LYS A 134 -4.79 -2.78 13.65
C LYS A 134 -4.00 -1.66 12.98
N GLU A 135 -3.15 -2.00 12.03
CA GLU A 135 -2.37 -1.03 11.25
C GLU A 135 -3.28 -0.08 10.49
N VAL A 136 -4.29 -0.58 9.78
CA VAL A 136 -5.26 0.25 9.04
C VAL A 136 -6.02 1.18 9.99
N ILE A 137 -6.50 0.68 11.14
CA ILE A 137 -7.16 1.51 12.15
C ILE A 137 -6.25 2.65 12.62
N ASN A 138 -5.00 2.34 12.93
CA ASN A 138 -4.02 3.34 13.38
C ASN A 138 -3.75 4.40 12.31
N TYR A 139 -3.58 4.01 11.06
CA TYR A 139 -3.30 4.96 9.98
C TYR A 139 -4.51 5.80 9.56
N VAL A 140 -5.73 5.28 9.65
CA VAL A 140 -6.94 6.10 9.51
C VAL A 140 -6.93 7.20 10.57
N ASN A 141 -6.62 6.86 11.83
CA ASN A 141 -6.58 7.83 12.93
C ASN A 141 -5.46 8.87 12.77
N LYS A 142 -4.33 8.51 12.17
CA LYS A 142 -3.19 9.41 11.95
C LYS A 142 -3.40 10.33 10.73
N ALA A 143 -3.80 9.76 9.60
CA ALA A 143 -3.82 10.47 8.32
C ALA A 143 -5.13 11.22 8.06
N ILE A 144 -6.25 10.72 8.59
CA ILE A 144 -7.58 11.24 8.25
C ILE A 144 -8.23 11.90 9.47
N GLY A 145 -8.26 11.19 10.60
CA GLY A 145 -8.87 11.71 11.80
C GLY A 145 -9.31 10.62 12.77
N LYS A 146 -9.54 11.00 14.02
CA LYS A 146 -9.90 10.05 15.07
C LYS A 146 -11.32 9.51 14.90
N THR A 147 -11.40 8.22 14.63
CA THR A 147 -12.66 7.45 14.56
C THR A 147 -12.39 5.99 14.91
N LYS A 148 -13.44 5.26 15.27
CA LYS A 148 -13.39 3.81 15.41
C LYS A 148 -14.14 3.17 14.24
N PRO A 149 -13.74 1.98 13.78
CA PRO A 149 -14.58 1.22 12.88
C PRO A 149 -15.93 0.95 13.56
N TYR A 150 -17.00 0.97 12.81
CA TYR A 150 -18.34 0.66 13.35
C TYR A 150 -18.69 -0.82 13.25
N ILE A 151 -17.93 -1.57 12.45
CA ILE A 151 -17.97 -3.02 12.36
C ILE A 151 -16.55 -3.51 12.48
N GLU A 152 -16.31 -4.38 13.43
CA GLU A 152 -15.07 -5.13 13.60
C GLU A 152 -15.46 -6.52 14.07
N PHE A 153 -15.30 -7.53 13.21
CA PHE A 153 -15.62 -8.90 13.54
C PHE A 153 -14.69 -9.88 12.83
N ARG A 154 -14.60 -11.10 13.38
CA ARG A 154 -13.96 -12.24 12.74
C ARG A 154 -15.01 -13.02 11.97
N ASN A 155 -14.79 -13.21 10.68
CA ASN A 155 -15.59 -14.08 9.84
C ASN A 155 -15.01 -15.51 9.92
N GLU A 156 -15.64 -16.37 10.71
CA GLU A 156 -15.16 -17.74 10.95
C GLU A 156 -15.19 -18.62 9.68
N LYS A 157 -16.14 -18.37 8.76
CA LYS A 157 -16.23 -19.13 7.50
C LYS A 157 -15.00 -18.94 6.61
N ASN A 158 -14.44 -17.73 6.61
CA ASN A 158 -13.32 -17.35 5.73
C ASN A 158 -12.02 -17.16 6.52
N ASP A 159 -12.04 -17.39 7.83
CA ASP A 159 -10.93 -17.15 8.77
C ASP A 159 -10.26 -15.77 8.56
N CYS A 160 -11.07 -14.73 8.47
CA CYS A 160 -10.59 -13.36 8.27
C CYS A 160 -11.30 -12.37 9.20
N TYR A 161 -10.63 -11.25 9.45
CA TYR A 161 -11.16 -10.11 10.16
C TYR A 161 -11.68 -9.08 9.16
N GLU A 162 -12.83 -8.48 9.46
CA GLU A 162 -13.42 -7.43 8.66
C GLU A 162 -13.66 -6.19 9.52
N ILE A 163 -13.25 -5.02 9.01
CA ILE A 163 -13.54 -3.72 9.60
C ILE A 163 -14.22 -2.81 8.58
N LYS A 164 -15.15 -1.98 9.07
CA LYS A 164 -15.84 -0.97 8.25
C LYS A 164 -15.78 0.38 8.94
N PHE A 165 -15.42 1.39 8.17
CA PHE A 165 -15.34 2.78 8.62
C PHE A 165 -16.50 3.61 8.09
N PRO A 166 -16.82 4.75 8.78
CA PRO A 166 -17.79 5.71 8.28
C PRO A 166 -17.50 6.17 6.86
N SER A 167 -18.54 6.49 6.11
CA SER A 167 -18.43 6.90 4.70
C SER A 167 -17.59 8.18 4.46
N VAL A 168 -17.37 8.99 5.50
CA VAL A 168 -16.42 10.13 5.43
C VAL A 168 -14.99 9.63 5.13
N VAL A 169 -14.57 8.53 5.77
CA VAL A 169 -13.23 7.95 5.55
C VAL A 169 -13.07 7.50 4.11
N GLY A 170 -14.02 6.71 3.59
CA GLY A 170 -13.97 6.26 2.21
C GLY A 170 -14.10 7.38 1.19
N TYR A 171 -14.85 8.45 1.52
CA TYR A 171 -14.90 9.63 0.66
C TYR A 171 -13.54 10.31 0.54
N ILE A 172 -12.84 10.49 1.65
CA ILE A 172 -11.49 11.05 1.69
C ILE A 172 -10.51 10.17 0.89
N LEU A 173 -10.57 8.85 1.08
CA LEU A 173 -9.72 7.91 0.33
C LEU A 173 -10.02 7.95 -1.19
N ALA A 174 -11.28 8.11 -1.58
CA ALA A 174 -11.66 8.27 -2.99
C ALA A 174 -11.12 9.58 -3.57
N LEU A 175 -11.18 10.70 -2.83
CA LEU A 175 -10.54 11.97 -3.21
C LEU A 175 -9.01 11.84 -3.30
N ALA A 176 -8.41 11.02 -2.46
CA ALA A 176 -6.97 10.71 -2.51
C ALA A 176 -6.60 9.79 -3.70
N GLY A 177 -7.59 9.33 -4.47
CA GLY A 177 -7.40 8.53 -5.69
C GLY A 177 -7.53 7.02 -5.49
N ALA A 178 -8.03 6.56 -4.34
CA ALA A 178 -8.37 5.15 -4.17
C ALA A 178 -9.60 4.76 -5.02
N PRO A 179 -9.63 3.54 -5.61
CA PRO A 179 -10.73 3.11 -6.44
C PRO A 179 -12.02 2.90 -5.63
N LYS A 180 -13.15 3.41 -6.16
CA LYS A 180 -14.48 3.21 -5.61
C LYS A 180 -15.24 2.13 -6.39
N GLY A 181 -15.96 1.26 -5.71
CA GLY A 181 -16.72 0.16 -6.30
C GLY A 181 -15.88 -1.09 -6.58
N TYR A 182 -16.39 -1.97 -7.41
CA TYR A 182 -15.73 -3.25 -7.72
C TYR A 182 -14.43 -3.05 -8.49
N LYS A 183 -13.29 -3.28 -7.84
CA LYS A 183 -11.93 -3.08 -8.40
C LYS A 183 -11.67 -3.86 -9.69
N ILE A 184 -12.24 -5.05 -9.82
CA ILE A 184 -12.15 -5.88 -11.03
C ILE A 184 -12.73 -5.18 -12.26
N LEU A 185 -13.75 -4.33 -12.05
CA LEU A 185 -14.49 -3.61 -13.10
C LEU A 185 -13.97 -2.19 -13.35
N ASN A 186 -12.99 -1.71 -12.56
CA ASN A 186 -12.54 -0.33 -12.61
C ASN A 186 -11.13 -0.20 -13.16
N LYS A 187 -10.91 0.82 -14.00
CA LYS A 187 -9.55 1.27 -14.33
C LYS A 187 -9.04 2.12 -13.18
N PHE A 188 -7.83 1.85 -12.71
CA PHE A 188 -7.12 2.71 -11.76
C PHE A 188 -5.62 2.62 -11.99
N ASP A 189 -4.91 3.61 -11.49
CA ASP A 189 -3.45 3.67 -11.46
C ASP A 189 -3.02 4.32 -10.14
N ILE A 190 -1.73 4.33 -9.87
CA ILE A 190 -1.18 5.02 -8.71
C ILE A 190 -1.44 6.53 -8.86
N PRO A 191 -2.03 7.20 -7.86
CA PRO A 191 -2.25 8.64 -7.88
C PRO A 191 -0.96 9.43 -8.12
N LEU A 192 -1.05 10.54 -8.87
CA LEU A 192 0.13 11.36 -9.20
C LEU A 192 0.85 11.91 -7.97
N TRP A 193 0.12 12.28 -6.92
CA TRP A 193 0.73 12.75 -5.68
C TRP A 193 1.59 11.69 -4.98
N ILE A 194 1.29 10.38 -5.18
CA ILE A 194 2.11 9.27 -4.69
C ILE A 194 3.31 9.08 -5.62
N LYS A 195 3.10 9.09 -6.95
CA LYS A 195 4.19 8.93 -7.93
C LYS A 195 5.25 10.02 -7.80
N ASN A 196 4.81 11.25 -7.51
CA ASN A 196 5.67 12.41 -7.36
C ASN A 196 6.02 12.71 -5.89
N GLY A 197 5.54 11.91 -4.94
CA GLY A 197 5.83 12.04 -3.53
C GLY A 197 7.29 11.71 -3.19
N ASP A 198 7.67 11.99 -1.96
CA ASP A 198 8.99 11.63 -1.45
C ASP A 198 9.16 10.10 -1.26
N LYS A 199 10.35 9.68 -0.88
CA LYS A 199 10.66 8.27 -0.64
C LYS A 199 9.79 7.63 0.44
N ALA A 200 9.37 8.38 1.46
CA ALA A 200 8.53 7.86 2.54
C ALA A 200 7.11 7.55 2.03
N VAL A 201 6.50 8.48 1.27
CA VAL A 201 5.20 8.30 0.61
C VAL A 201 5.22 7.07 -0.32
N LYS A 202 6.22 6.96 -1.19
CA LYS A 202 6.37 5.85 -2.14
C LYS A 202 6.60 4.51 -1.44
N SER A 203 7.47 4.48 -0.44
CA SER A 203 7.76 3.29 0.36
C SER A 203 6.52 2.75 1.07
N MET A 204 5.73 3.64 1.69
CA MET A 204 4.50 3.24 2.37
C MET A 204 3.42 2.75 1.41
N PHE A 205 3.33 3.31 0.20
CA PHE A 205 2.45 2.78 -0.85
C PHE A 205 2.85 1.35 -1.24
N ILE A 206 4.14 1.14 -1.53
CA ILE A 206 4.66 -0.18 -1.91
C ILE A 206 4.42 -1.17 -0.76
N ARG A 207 4.71 -0.80 0.49
CA ARG A 207 4.43 -1.63 1.66
C ARG A 207 2.98 -2.07 1.69
N GLY A 208 2.03 -1.13 1.64
CA GLY A 208 0.61 -1.41 1.75
C GLY A 208 0.13 -2.39 0.69
N ILE A 209 0.50 -2.18 -0.58
CA ILE A 209 0.04 -3.05 -1.67
C ILE A 209 0.74 -4.42 -1.68
N PHE A 210 2.00 -4.51 -1.23
CA PHE A 210 2.72 -5.79 -1.13
C PHE A 210 2.31 -6.62 0.09
N ASP A 211 1.96 -5.99 1.18
CA ASP A 211 1.39 -6.69 2.32
C ASP A 211 0.12 -7.46 1.95
N ASP A 212 -0.70 -6.90 1.07
CA ASP A 212 -1.95 -7.50 0.61
C ASP A 212 -1.71 -8.48 -0.57
N GLU A 213 -1.16 -8.03 -1.67
CA GLU A 213 -1.17 -8.71 -2.97
C GLU A 213 0.10 -9.54 -3.27
N ALA A 214 1.18 -9.40 -2.48
CA ALA A 214 2.40 -10.14 -2.76
C ALA A 214 2.51 -11.45 -1.99
N CYS A 215 3.14 -12.44 -2.61
CA CYS A 215 3.53 -13.69 -1.98
C CYS A 215 5.05 -13.78 -1.88
N VAL A 216 5.57 -14.07 -0.68
CA VAL A 216 6.99 -14.37 -0.45
C VAL A 216 7.16 -15.88 -0.47
N ASN A 217 7.81 -16.41 -1.51
CA ASN A 217 8.01 -17.83 -1.71
C ASN A 217 9.48 -18.23 -1.47
N GLN A 218 9.66 -19.22 -0.61
CA GLN A 218 10.93 -19.88 -0.35
C GLN A 218 10.75 -21.39 -0.51
N SER A 219 11.37 -21.96 -1.53
CA SER A 219 11.51 -23.40 -1.69
C SER A 219 12.99 -23.75 -1.91
N LYS A 220 13.33 -25.04 -1.90
CA LYS A 220 14.71 -25.51 -2.22
C LYS A 220 15.22 -24.96 -3.56
N SER A 221 14.31 -24.76 -4.53
CA SER A 221 14.63 -24.33 -5.90
C SER A 221 14.29 -22.86 -6.20
N SER A 222 13.57 -22.16 -5.32
CA SER A 222 13.05 -20.83 -5.68
C SER A 222 13.00 -19.88 -4.47
N ARG A 223 13.58 -18.70 -4.66
CA ARG A 223 13.58 -17.57 -3.71
C ARG A 223 13.05 -16.35 -4.45
N ARG A 224 11.82 -15.92 -4.15
CA ARG A 224 11.19 -14.85 -4.90
C ARG A 224 10.07 -14.16 -4.12
N ILE A 225 9.84 -12.88 -4.43
CA ILE A 225 8.60 -12.17 -4.10
C ILE A 225 7.80 -12.10 -5.40
N ILE A 226 6.58 -12.59 -5.38
CA ILE A 226 5.66 -12.56 -6.53
C ILE A 226 4.60 -11.53 -6.21
N PHE A 227 4.43 -10.54 -7.06
CA PHE A 227 3.31 -9.62 -7.05
C PHE A 227 2.35 -10.01 -8.17
N ALA A 228 1.08 -10.22 -7.86
CA ALA A 228 0.09 -10.65 -8.83
C ALA A 228 -1.27 -10.00 -8.56
N MET A 229 -1.94 -9.55 -9.61
CA MET A 229 -3.32 -9.04 -9.53
C MET A 229 -4.15 -9.51 -10.72
N GLY A 230 -5.46 -9.69 -10.48
CA GLY A 230 -6.41 -10.12 -11.49
C GLY A 230 -7.43 -9.03 -11.85
N LYS A 231 -7.85 -9.00 -13.12
CA LYS A 231 -8.95 -8.17 -13.65
C LYS A 231 -9.72 -8.89 -14.75
N LEU A 232 -10.84 -8.31 -15.17
CA LEU A 232 -11.47 -8.73 -16.42
C LEU A 232 -10.53 -8.46 -17.60
N LYS A 233 -10.54 -9.34 -18.60
CA LYS A 233 -9.68 -9.29 -19.81
C LYS A 233 -9.74 -7.95 -20.52
N LYS A 234 -10.91 -7.30 -20.59
CA LYS A 234 -11.10 -5.96 -21.18
C LYS A 234 -10.30 -4.85 -20.47
N TYR A 235 -9.85 -5.07 -19.22
CA TYR A 235 -9.04 -4.13 -18.44
C TYR A 235 -7.56 -4.53 -18.36
N LYS A 236 -7.11 -5.52 -19.15
CA LYS A 236 -5.72 -6.01 -19.19
C LYS A 236 -4.69 -4.88 -19.32
N ASN A 237 -4.91 -3.96 -20.26
CA ASN A 237 -3.98 -2.84 -20.49
C ASN A 237 -3.89 -1.87 -19.30
N SER A 238 -5.03 -1.60 -18.64
CA SER A 238 -5.05 -0.79 -17.42
C SER A 238 -4.27 -1.47 -16.27
N LEU A 239 -4.46 -2.78 -16.09
CA LEU A 239 -3.72 -3.55 -15.11
C LEU A 239 -2.22 -3.57 -15.41
N LYS A 240 -1.83 -3.76 -16.69
CA LYS A 240 -0.43 -3.73 -17.12
C LYS A 240 0.22 -2.37 -16.83
N LYS A 241 -0.50 -1.26 -17.08
CA LYS A 241 -0.05 0.10 -16.75
C LYS A 241 0.18 0.24 -15.24
N PHE A 242 -0.78 -0.19 -14.41
CA PHE A 242 -0.67 -0.14 -12.95
C PHE A 242 0.54 -0.94 -12.43
N LEU A 243 0.74 -2.19 -12.91
CA LEU A 243 1.89 -3.00 -12.52
C LEU A 243 3.22 -2.36 -12.96
N ASN A 244 3.27 -1.74 -14.14
CA ASN A 244 4.46 -1.00 -14.57
C ASN A 244 4.71 0.23 -13.68
N SER A 245 3.66 0.95 -13.25
CA SER A 245 3.80 2.05 -12.29
C SER A 245 4.40 1.55 -10.96
N ILE A 246 3.98 0.38 -10.45
CA ILE A 246 4.58 -0.23 -9.24
C ILE A 246 6.05 -0.58 -9.49
N ARG A 247 6.38 -1.18 -10.64
CA ARG A 247 7.76 -1.54 -10.98
C ARG A 247 8.66 -0.28 -11.08
N SER A 248 8.15 0.81 -11.63
CA SER A 248 8.88 2.09 -11.67
C SER A 248 9.16 2.63 -10.27
N LEU A 249 8.19 2.56 -9.35
CA LEU A 249 8.43 2.95 -7.96
C LEU A 249 9.47 2.06 -7.27
N LEU A 250 9.46 0.75 -7.51
CA LEU A 250 10.47 -0.19 -6.97
C LEU A 250 11.88 0.16 -7.46
N MET A 251 12.03 0.55 -8.73
CA MET A 251 13.32 0.95 -9.30
C MET A 251 13.93 2.15 -8.59
N GLU A 252 13.13 3.10 -8.08
CA GLU A 252 13.61 4.23 -7.30
C GLU A 252 14.28 3.82 -5.96
N PHE A 253 14.03 2.58 -5.51
CA PHE A 253 14.68 1.95 -4.35
C PHE A 253 15.75 0.94 -4.76
N ASN A 254 16.19 0.94 -6.03
CA ASN A 254 17.11 -0.04 -6.59
C ASN A 254 16.60 -1.50 -6.43
N ILE A 255 15.29 -1.70 -6.57
CA ILE A 255 14.63 -3.00 -6.55
C ILE A 255 14.19 -3.35 -7.96
N ASN A 256 14.94 -4.24 -8.61
CA ASN A 256 14.63 -4.72 -9.96
C ASN A 256 13.66 -5.90 -9.91
N SER A 257 12.76 -5.96 -10.88
CA SER A 257 11.80 -7.05 -11.05
C SER A 257 11.82 -7.61 -12.48
N SER A 258 11.25 -8.81 -12.67
CA SER A 258 11.04 -9.37 -14.00
C SER A 258 10.11 -8.51 -14.86
N THR A 259 10.03 -8.79 -16.14
CA THR A 259 8.95 -8.33 -17.00
C THR A 259 7.60 -8.86 -16.50
N ILE A 260 6.51 -8.20 -16.93
CA ILE A 260 5.16 -8.63 -16.57
C ILE A 260 4.82 -9.89 -17.36
N ASN A 261 4.52 -10.96 -16.64
CA ASN A 261 3.98 -12.19 -17.19
C ASN A 261 2.45 -12.13 -17.14
N ILE A 262 1.79 -12.57 -18.21
CA ILE A 262 0.35 -12.59 -18.37
C ILE A 262 -0.10 -14.04 -18.30
N GLN A 263 -1.03 -14.33 -17.39
CA GLN A 263 -1.69 -15.62 -17.26
C GLN A 263 -3.19 -15.41 -17.44
N GLU A 264 -3.77 -16.04 -18.44
CA GLU A 264 -5.21 -16.00 -18.64
C GLU A 264 -5.88 -17.06 -17.76
N PHE A 265 -6.87 -16.63 -16.93
CA PHE A 265 -7.69 -17.49 -16.12
C PHE A 265 -9.13 -17.40 -16.58
N TYR A 266 -9.80 -18.51 -16.85
CA TYR A 266 -11.19 -18.54 -17.30
C TYR A 266 -11.45 -17.63 -18.51
N LYS A 267 -12.60 -17.73 -19.12
CA LYS A 267 -12.93 -17.05 -20.39
C LYS A 267 -12.79 -15.52 -20.36
N ASP A 268 -13.01 -14.87 -19.21
CA ASP A 268 -13.14 -13.42 -19.08
C ASP A 268 -12.14 -12.74 -18.08
N ARG A 269 -11.27 -13.51 -17.43
CA ARG A 269 -10.32 -13.00 -16.44
C ARG A 269 -8.88 -13.16 -16.86
N VAL A 270 -8.05 -12.22 -16.45
CA VAL A 270 -6.59 -12.22 -16.66
C VAL A 270 -5.91 -11.91 -15.35
N MET A 271 -4.84 -12.64 -15.05
CA MET A 271 -3.90 -12.33 -13.98
C MET A 271 -2.59 -11.86 -14.60
N LEU A 272 -2.08 -10.76 -14.11
CA LEU A 272 -0.75 -10.23 -14.44
C LEU A 272 0.12 -10.31 -13.21
N ARG A 273 1.38 -10.72 -13.40
CA ARG A 273 2.35 -10.82 -12.32
C ARG A 273 3.74 -10.40 -12.75
N PHE A 274 4.54 -9.94 -11.80
CA PHE A 274 5.98 -9.83 -11.92
C PHE A 274 6.66 -10.42 -10.67
N THR A 275 7.96 -10.67 -10.79
CA THR A 275 8.70 -11.36 -9.73
C THR A 275 9.95 -10.55 -9.38
N ILE A 276 10.24 -10.42 -8.09
CA ILE A 276 11.49 -9.89 -7.55
C ILE A 276 12.34 -11.06 -7.10
N TYR A 277 13.60 -11.09 -7.52
CA TYR A 277 14.59 -12.11 -7.20
C TYR A 277 15.97 -11.46 -7.04
N ARG A 278 16.99 -12.22 -6.63
CA ARG A 278 18.36 -11.80 -6.28
C ARG A 278 18.46 -11.17 -4.90
N LYS A 279 19.56 -11.50 -4.20
CA LYS A 279 19.87 -11.05 -2.85
C LYS A 279 19.76 -9.54 -2.69
N ILE A 280 20.42 -8.78 -3.56
CA ILE A 280 20.44 -7.31 -3.50
C ILE A 280 19.04 -6.68 -3.52
N ASN A 281 18.10 -7.23 -4.31
CA ASN A 281 16.73 -6.75 -4.35
C ASN A 281 15.98 -7.06 -3.05
N PHE A 282 16.22 -8.21 -2.42
CA PHE A 282 15.62 -8.56 -1.14
C PHE A 282 16.16 -7.68 -0.02
N ASP A 283 17.47 -7.41 0.01
CA ASP A 283 18.12 -6.55 0.98
C ASP A 283 17.57 -5.12 0.88
N ASN A 284 17.45 -4.58 -0.34
CA ASN A 284 16.84 -3.28 -0.57
C ASN A 284 15.36 -3.25 -0.19
N PHE A 285 14.62 -4.32 -0.48
CA PHE A 285 13.22 -4.45 -0.09
C PHE A 285 13.06 -4.45 1.44
N ILE A 286 13.89 -5.20 2.16
CA ILE A 286 13.94 -5.23 3.62
C ILE A 286 14.31 -3.85 4.17
N LYS A 287 15.30 -3.19 3.58
CA LYS A 287 15.82 -1.89 4.05
C LYS A 287 14.80 -0.78 3.89
N TYR A 288 14.16 -0.68 2.73
CA TYR A 288 13.37 0.49 2.35
C TYR A 288 11.87 0.29 2.48
N ILE A 289 11.34 -0.92 2.23
CA ILE A 289 9.88 -1.16 2.18
C ILE A 289 9.36 -1.68 3.52
N ARG A 290 10.03 -2.65 4.15
CA ARG A 290 9.73 -3.14 5.52
C ARG A 290 8.28 -3.61 5.67
N LEU A 291 7.93 -4.77 5.10
CA LEU A 291 6.59 -5.36 5.20
C LEU A 291 6.07 -5.38 6.64
N SER A 292 4.81 -5.02 6.82
CA SER A 292 4.11 -5.11 8.10
C SER A 292 3.59 -6.52 8.39
N HIS A 293 3.24 -7.27 7.34
CA HIS A 293 2.81 -8.67 7.45
C HIS A 293 3.95 -9.54 8.01
N LEU A 294 3.83 -9.93 9.28
CA LEU A 294 4.91 -10.57 10.05
C LEU A 294 5.46 -11.84 9.37
N GLU A 295 4.57 -12.71 8.89
CA GLU A 295 4.98 -13.96 8.24
C GLU A 295 5.76 -13.69 6.94
N LYS A 296 5.25 -12.79 6.08
CA LYS A 296 5.93 -12.41 4.84
C LYS A 296 7.30 -11.78 5.14
N ARG A 297 7.37 -10.91 6.14
CA ARG A 297 8.62 -10.28 6.59
C ARG A 297 9.63 -11.31 7.10
N ASN A 298 9.19 -12.25 7.93
CA ASN A 298 10.06 -13.30 8.46
C ASN A 298 10.58 -14.24 7.35
N LYS A 299 9.72 -14.63 6.40
CA LYS A 299 10.12 -15.41 5.23
C LYS A 299 11.16 -14.66 4.40
N LEU A 300 10.95 -13.34 4.15
CA LEU A 300 11.87 -12.53 3.38
C LEU A 300 13.24 -12.39 4.05
N ASN A 301 13.27 -12.18 5.37
CA ASN A 301 14.51 -12.16 6.16
C ASN A 301 15.26 -13.49 6.09
N LYS A 302 14.55 -14.63 6.18
CA LYS A 302 15.15 -15.97 6.02
C LYS A 302 15.73 -16.15 4.61
N ILE A 303 15.02 -15.69 3.57
CA ILE A 303 15.49 -15.72 2.19
C ILE A 303 16.80 -14.94 2.06
N SER A 304 16.83 -13.68 2.51
CA SER A 304 18.03 -12.84 2.39
C SER A 304 19.24 -13.48 3.10
N LYS A 305 19.07 -13.95 4.33
CA LYS A 305 20.11 -14.62 5.11
C LYS A 305 20.56 -15.96 4.52
N SER A 306 19.73 -16.61 3.70
CA SER A 306 20.04 -17.90 3.09
C SER A 306 20.97 -17.82 1.86
N TYR A 307 21.26 -16.60 1.40
CA TYR A 307 22.27 -16.41 0.36
C TYR A 307 23.65 -16.40 1.00
N LYS A 308 24.51 -17.32 0.55
CA LYS A 308 25.94 -17.26 0.85
C LYS A 308 26.55 -16.05 0.13
N ASP A 309 27.59 -15.48 0.69
CA ASP A 309 28.35 -14.44 0.01
C ASP A 309 28.93 -15.02 -1.30
N ILE A 310 28.99 -14.23 -2.36
CA ILE A 310 29.57 -14.65 -3.63
C ILE A 310 31.05 -15.02 -3.44
N HIS A 311 31.76 -14.23 -2.62
CA HIS A 311 33.16 -14.52 -2.27
C HIS A 311 33.27 -15.81 -1.45
N GLU A 312 32.40 -16.00 -0.43
CA GLU A 312 32.37 -17.22 0.37
C GLU A 312 32.04 -18.44 -0.51
N THR A 313 31.09 -18.32 -1.44
CA THR A 313 30.73 -19.38 -2.38
C THR A 313 31.90 -19.72 -3.31
N LYS A 314 32.60 -18.70 -3.85
CA LYS A 314 33.74 -18.86 -4.73
C LYS A 314 34.90 -19.50 -3.98
N ASN A 315 35.21 -19.02 -2.77
CA ASN A 315 36.27 -19.58 -1.92
C ASN A 315 35.98 -21.04 -1.54
N THR A 316 34.74 -21.34 -1.13
CA THR A 316 34.34 -22.73 -0.85
C THR A 316 34.55 -23.66 -2.04
N ILE A 317 34.19 -23.23 -3.26
CA ILE A 317 34.39 -24.02 -4.48
C ILE A 317 35.88 -24.16 -4.78
N PHE A 318 36.64 -23.08 -4.63
CA PHE A 318 38.11 -23.10 -4.81
C PHE A 318 38.78 -24.05 -3.82
N ASP A 319 38.44 -23.99 -2.54
CA ASP A 319 39.03 -24.86 -1.51
C ASP A 319 38.73 -26.35 -1.77
N ILE A 320 37.52 -26.67 -2.22
CA ILE A 320 37.14 -28.04 -2.59
C ILE A 320 37.93 -28.53 -3.76
N VAL A 321 38.10 -27.70 -4.79
CA VAL A 321 38.92 -28.10 -5.98
C VAL A 321 40.37 -28.19 -5.61
N LYS A 322 40.89 -27.26 -4.82
CA LYS A 322 42.30 -27.22 -4.39
C LYS A 322 42.69 -28.40 -3.51
N ASN A 323 41.80 -28.78 -2.60
CA ASN A 323 42.08 -29.87 -1.65
C ASN A 323 41.69 -31.26 -2.17
N SER A 324 41.17 -31.32 -3.37
CA SER A 324 40.84 -32.61 -4.02
C SER A 324 42.05 -33.25 -4.66
N ARG A 325 42.27 -34.53 -4.33
CA ARG A 325 43.31 -35.36 -4.97
C ARG A 325 42.95 -35.81 -6.38
N GLU A 326 41.72 -35.61 -6.82
CA GLU A 326 41.19 -36.00 -8.13
C GLU A 326 40.47 -34.83 -8.82
N SER A 327 40.35 -34.89 -10.13
CA SER A 327 39.59 -33.92 -10.90
C SER A 327 38.09 -34.05 -10.60
N LEU A 328 37.44 -32.94 -10.34
CA LEU A 328 36.06 -32.91 -9.92
C LEU A 328 35.09 -32.52 -11.02
N LYS A 329 33.98 -33.25 -11.13
CA LYS A 329 32.82 -32.86 -11.94
C LYS A 329 31.97 -31.85 -11.15
N ILE A 330 31.26 -30.97 -11.86
CA ILE A 330 30.33 -30.04 -11.24
C ILE A 330 29.30 -30.75 -10.37
N SER A 331 28.80 -31.93 -10.81
CA SER A 331 27.84 -32.74 -10.04
C SER A 331 28.39 -33.20 -8.70
N LYS A 332 29.69 -33.53 -8.60
CA LYS A 332 30.34 -33.94 -7.36
C LYS A 332 30.49 -32.73 -6.42
N ILE A 333 30.92 -31.57 -6.96
CA ILE A 333 30.96 -30.30 -6.18
C ILE A 333 29.59 -29.91 -5.67
N ALA A 334 28.54 -30.03 -6.50
CA ALA A 334 27.16 -29.75 -6.11
C ALA A 334 26.67 -30.64 -4.97
N LYS A 335 27.03 -31.94 -5.03
CA LYS A 335 26.67 -32.90 -3.95
C LYS A 335 27.37 -32.57 -2.63
N ILE A 336 28.64 -32.15 -2.67
CA ILE A 336 29.44 -31.79 -1.48
C ILE A 336 28.95 -30.47 -0.87
N THR A 337 28.67 -29.48 -1.71
CA THR A 337 28.38 -28.09 -1.24
C THR A 337 26.91 -27.78 -1.05
N GLY A 338 26.01 -28.53 -1.70
CA GLY A 338 24.60 -28.17 -1.83
C GLY A 338 24.33 -26.92 -2.68
N ILE A 339 25.37 -26.39 -3.36
CA ILE A 339 25.27 -25.22 -4.23
C ILE A 339 24.65 -25.64 -5.58
N LYS A 340 23.84 -24.76 -6.18
CA LYS A 340 23.24 -25.02 -7.49
C LYS A 340 24.27 -25.13 -8.60
N TYR A 341 23.97 -25.97 -9.56
CA TYR A 341 24.82 -26.27 -10.73
C TYR A 341 25.31 -25.02 -11.44
N ASP A 342 24.40 -24.12 -11.83
CA ASP A 342 24.70 -22.88 -12.56
C ASP A 342 25.63 -21.94 -11.76
N ALA A 343 25.46 -21.89 -10.42
CA ALA A 343 26.32 -21.08 -9.55
C ALA A 343 27.72 -21.68 -9.42
N ILE A 344 27.83 -23.01 -9.41
CA ILE A 344 29.14 -23.70 -9.39
C ILE A 344 29.85 -23.47 -10.73
N GLU A 345 29.15 -23.67 -11.84
CA GLU A 345 29.71 -23.48 -13.19
C GLU A 345 30.24 -22.05 -13.38
N TYR A 346 29.42 -21.05 -12.99
CA TYR A 346 29.84 -19.66 -13.06
C TYR A 346 31.09 -19.37 -12.23
N ASN A 347 31.16 -19.86 -10.99
CA ASN A 347 32.35 -19.64 -10.13
C ASN A 347 33.58 -20.41 -10.61
N LEU A 348 33.43 -21.63 -11.12
CA LEU A 348 34.51 -22.38 -11.70
C LEU A 348 35.10 -21.73 -12.97
N LEU A 349 34.23 -21.18 -13.83
CA LEU A 349 34.66 -20.41 -14.99
C LEU A 349 35.43 -19.14 -14.58
N ASN A 350 34.97 -18.45 -13.57
CA ASN A 350 35.67 -17.27 -13.04
C ASN A 350 37.03 -17.64 -12.45
N LEU A 351 37.12 -18.71 -11.65
CA LEU A 351 38.39 -19.21 -11.09
C LEU A 351 39.36 -19.65 -12.16
N TYR A 352 38.87 -20.28 -13.24
CA TYR A 352 39.67 -20.66 -14.39
C TYR A 352 40.20 -19.45 -15.15
N ASN A 353 39.34 -18.48 -15.45
CA ASN A 353 39.74 -17.25 -16.16
C ASN A 353 40.73 -16.40 -15.34
N GLU A 354 40.65 -16.45 -14.02
CA GLU A 354 41.62 -15.85 -13.11
C GLU A 354 42.90 -16.64 -12.95
N GLY A 355 43.00 -17.83 -13.59
CA GLY A 355 44.17 -18.68 -13.53
C GLY A 355 44.37 -19.44 -12.21
N ASN A 356 43.31 -19.51 -11.36
CA ASN A 356 43.37 -20.16 -10.04
C ASN A 356 43.21 -21.70 -10.09
N ILE A 357 42.53 -22.22 -11.12
CA ILE A 357 42.26 -23.64 -11.33
C ILE A 357 42.39 -23.98 -12.82
N ASN A 358 42.54 -25.28 -13.12
CA ASN A 358 42.58 -25.83 -14.47
C ASN A 358 41.32 -26.66 -14.77
N ARG A 359 41.08 -26.92 -16.06
CA ARG A 359 40.03 -27.82 -16.50
C ARG A 359 40.49 -28.65 -17.69
N THR A 360 39.97 -29.86 -17.80
CA THR A 360 40.15 -30.71 -19.00
C THR A 360 38.82 -31.35 -19.35
N LYS A 361 38.67 -31.76 -20.61
CA LYS A 361 37.46 -32.43 -21.08
C LYS A 361 37.70 -33.93 -21.08
N ILE A 362 36.88 -34.68 -20.34
CA ILE A 362 36.88 -36.13 -20.32
C ILE A 362 35.55 -36.61 -20.91
N LYS A 363 35.62 -37.29 -22.07
CA LYS A 363 34.42 -37.66 -22.86
C LYS A 363 33.56 -36.41 -23.13
N ASN A 364 32.32 -36.36 -22.62
CA ASN A 364 31.36 -35.28 -22.88
C ASN A 364 31.20 -34.28 -21.73
N TYR A 365 32.08 -34.29 -20.70
CA TYR A 365 31.98 -33.40 -19.56
C TYR A 365 33.33 -32.78 -19.16
N TRP A 366 33.23 -31.56 -18.55
CA TRP A 366 34.39 -30.86 -17.99
C TRP A 366 34.68 -31.38 -16.58
N VAL A 367 35.96 -31.56 -16.28
CA VAL A 367 36.49 -31.81 -14.93
C VAL A 367 37.44 -30.69 -14.55
N TRP A 368 37.49 -30.38 -13.28
CA TRP A 368 38.19 -29.24 -12.70
C TRP A 368 39.21 -29.75 -11.66
N PHE A 369 40.38 -29.15 -11.63
CA PHE A 369 41.46 -29.55 -10.73
C PHE A 369 42.34 -28.35 -10.38
N ALA A 370 43.08 -28.47 -9.28
CA ALA A 370 44.02 -27.45 -8.85
C ALA A 370 45.11 -27.22 -9.89
N LYS A 371 45.64 -26.03 -9.89
CA LYS A 371 46.78 -25.67 -10.69
C LYS A 371 48.04 -26.31 -10.13
#